data_646c6554277d917e6f34c9569c1b9a5f
#
_entry.id   646c6554277d917e6f34c9569c1b9a5f
#
_cell.length_a   1.000
_cell.length_b   1.000
_cell.length_c   1.000
_cell.angle_alpha   90.00
_cell.angle_beta   90.00
_cell.angle_gamma   90.00
#
_symmetry.space_group_name_H-M   'P 1'
#
loop_
_entity.id
_entity.type
_entity.pdbx_description
1 polymer ?
#
loop_
_entity_poly.entity_id
_entity_poly.type
_entity_poly.pdbx_seq_one_letter_code
_entity_poly.pdbx_strand_id
1 'polypeptide(L)'
;MNWDPAQYLKYAGERARPAIDLIARIPVGAPGTVFDLGCGTGNVTRMLAGRWPQAQIIGVDNSTAMLAVARASTVGEARREWLDADLATWAPADPADVVFSNAALHWHDEHAQLFPRLFGWVAPGGALAVQMPDQYAAPSHVALAAVVATARWRDRLGPLLRRAPVAPAAEYFRVLASAAQTVDAWTTEYLHVLPPTRDGVHPVVAWTRGTALTPFLATLDADAQQAFVDDYSVRIASAYPALPDGRVLFPFRRVFIIATRAMR
;
A
#
# COMPACT_ATOMS: atom_id res chain seq x y z
N MET A 1 1.42 -4.36 -13.96
CA MET A 1 2.63 -3.67 -13.49
C MET A 1 3.65 -4.70 -13.04
N ASN A 2 4.89 -4.68 -13.55
CA ASN A 2 5.91 -5.64 -13.10
C ASN A 2 6.59 -5.09 -11.83
N TRP A 3 6.25 -5.64 -10.67
CA TRP A 3 6.86 -5.28 -9.38
C TRP A 3 8.14 -6.08 -9.16
N ASP A 4 9.23 -5.39 -8.76
CA ASP A 4 10.49 -6.02 -8.34
C ASP A 4 10.44 -6.33 -6.83
N PRO A 5 10.36 -7.63 -6.43
CA PRO A 5 10.31 -8.02 -5.03
C PRO A 5 11.55 -7.60 -4.23
N ALA A 6 12.76 -7.63 -4.85
CA ALA A 6 14.00 -7.30 -4.17
C ALA A 6 14.07 -5.80 -3.80
N GLN A 7 13.67 -4.92 -4.73
CA GLN A 7 13.56 -3.48 -4.48
C GLN A 7 12.49 -3.17 -3.42
N TYR A 8 11.38 -3.92 -3.41
CA TYR A 8 10.32 -3.76 -2.40
C TYR A 8 10.80 -4.14 -1.00
N LEU A 9 11.56 -5.22 -0.85
CA LEU A 9 12.05 -5.73 0.44
C LEU A 9 13.16 -4.89 1.07
N LYS A 10 13.83 -4.03 0.30
CA LYS A 10 14.89 -3.14 0.80
C LYS A 10 14.46 -2.25 1.99
N TYR A 11 13.17 -1.95 2.09
CA TYR A 11 12.59 -1.11 3.16
C TYR A 11 11.52 -1.87 3.97
N ALA A 12 11.72 -3.18 4.18
CA ALA A 12 10.72 -4.03 4.81
C ALA A 12 10.38 -3.59 6.25
N GLY A 13 11.37 -3.09 7.01
CA GLY A 13 11.18 -2.62 8.39
C GLY A 13 10.22 -1.43 8.48
N GLU A 14 10.47 -0.38 7.72
CA GLU A 14 9.66 0.84 7.69
C GLU A 14 8.25 0.59 7.11
N ARG A 15 8.16 -0.32 6.14
CA ARG A 15 6.87 -0.70 5.53
C ARG A 15 6.03 -1.62 6.40
N ALA A 16 6.66 -2.34 7.34
CA ALA A 16 5.97 -3.23 8.26
C ALA A 16 5.24 -2.50 9.40
N ARG A 17 5.77 -1.36 9.89
CA ARG A 17 5.19 -0.62 11.02
C ARG A 17 3.70 -0.31 10.86
N PRO A 18 3.21 0.26 9.73
CA PRO A 18 1.78 0.51 9.56
C PRO A 18 0.93 -0.76 9.57
N ALA A 19 1.43 -1.86 9.03
CA ALA A 19 0.72 -3.14 9.08
C ALA A 19 0.58 -3.64 10.52
N ILE A 20 1.65 -3.54 11.33
CA ILE A 20 1.65 -3.92 12.74
C ILE A 20 0.64 -3.06 13.51
N ASP A 21 0.64 -1.75 13.31
CA ASP A 21 -0.27 -0.82 13.99
C ASP A 21 -1.74 -1.10 13.62
N LEU A 22 -2.01 -1.40 12.34
CA LEU A 22 -3.36 -1.80 11.89
C LEU A 22 -3.77 -3.13 12.52
N ILE A 23 -2.91 -4.16 12.38
CA ILE A 23 -3.18 -5.51 12.91
C ILE A 23 -3.49 -5.45 14.40
N ALA A 24 -2.72 -4.69 15.19
CA ALA A 24 -2.88 -4.59 16.64
C ALA A 24 -4.27 -4.06 17.07
N ARG A 25 -4.93 -3.24 16.22
CA ARG A 25 -6.22 -2.61 16.53
C ARG A 25 -7.44 -3.38 16.01
N ILE A 26 -7.28 -4.47 15.24
CA ILE A 26 -8.41 -5.27 14.76
C ILE A 26 -9.11 -5.93 15.95
N PRO A 27 -10.41 -5.66 16.20
CA PRO A 27 -11.11 -6.14 17.41
C PRO A 27 -11.66 -7.56 17.27
N VAL A 28 -11.06 -8.39 16.41
CA VAL A 28 -11.44 -9.80 16.22
C VAL A 28 -10.38 -10.68 16.89
N GLY A 29 -10.78 -11.43 17.91
CA GLY A 29 -9.86 -12.23 18.73
C GLY A 29 -9.42 -13.53 18.08
N ALA A 30 -10.33 -14.28 17.51
CA ALA A 30 -10.11 -15.61 16.94
C ALA A 30 -10.88 -15.80 15.62
N PRO A 31 -10.44 -15.18 14.51
CA PRO A 31 -11.08 -15.38 13.20
C PRO A 31 -10.85 -16.80 12.69
N GLY A 32 -11.85 -17.39 12.05
CA GLY A 32 -11.73 -18.62 11.28
C GLY A 32 -11.10 -18.36 9.92
N THR A 33 -11.56 -17.29 9.24
CA THR A 33 -11.11 -16.91 7.89
C THR A 33 -10.66 -15.46 7.82
N VAL A 34 -9.52 -15.22 7.17
CA VAL A 34 -8.95 -13.90 6.93
C VAL A 34 -8.62 -13.74 5.44
N PHE A 35 -9.09 -12.70 4.79
CA PHE A 35 -8.59 -12.28 3.47
C PHE A 35 -7.50 -11.22 3.63
N ASP A 36 -6.36 -11.41 2.96
CA ASP A 36 -5.30 -10.41 2.82
C ASP A 36 -5.30 -9.90 1.36
N LEU A 37 -5.96 -8.77 1.13
CA LEU A 37 -6.20 -8.20 -0.18
C LEU A 37 -5.03 -7.33 -0.65
N GLY A 38 -4.41 -7.71 -1.78
CA GLY A 38 -3.14 -7.16 -2.25
C GLY A 38 -1.97 -7.64 -1.40
N CYS A 39 -1.92 -8.96 -1.16
CA CYS A 39 -0.98 -9.60 -0.22
C CYS A 39 0.50 -9.52 -0.66
N GLY A 40 0.77 -9.24 -1.94
CA GLY A 40 2.11 -9.17 -2.50
C GLY A 40 2.92 -10.43 -2.23
N THR A 41 4.11 -10.27 -1.66
CA THR A 41 5.03 -11.36 -1.30
C THR A 41 4.65 -12.10 0.00
N GLY A 42 3.47 -11.84 0.59
CA GLY A 42 2.98 -12.50 1.78
C GLY A 42 3.65 -12.07 3.10
N ASN A 43 4.43 -10.98 3.09
CA ASN A 43 5.11 -10.51 4.31
C ASN A 43 4.14 -10.15 5.43
N VAL A 44 3.04 -9.46 5.11
CA VAL A 44 2.01 -9.08 6.08
C VAL A 44 1.10 -10.27 6.39
N THR A 45 0.83 -11.14 5.40
CA THR A 45 0.12 -12.40 5.60
C THR A 45 0.76 -13.25 6.71
N ARG A 46 2.10 -13.30 6.78
CA ARG A 46 2.82 -13.98 7.88
C ARG A 46 2.61 -13.31 9.24
N MET A 47 2.47 -11.98 9.29
CA MET A 47 2.15 -11.27 10.54
C MET A 47 0.73 -11.58 11.02
N LEU A 48 -0.24 -11.63 10.08
CA LEU A 48 -1.61 -12.07 10.35
C LEU A 48 -1.62 -13.51 10.88
N ALA A 49 -0.82 -14.39 10.28
CA ALA A 49 -0.65 -15.77 10.73
C ALA A 49 -0.05 -15.88 12.13
N GLY A 50 0.91 -15.04 12.47
CA GLY A 50 1.48 -14.97 13.82
C GLY A 50 0.46 -14.53 14.86
N ARG A 51 -0.44 -13.58 14.52
CA ARG A 51 -1.53 -13.16 15.40
C ARG A 51 -2.61 -14.22 15.54
N TRP A 52 -2.99 -14.88 14.44
CA TRP A 52 -4.08 -15.86 14.39
C TRP A 52 -3.60 -17.19 13.79
N PRO A 53 -2.87 -17.99 14.55
CA PRO A 53 -2.24 -19.21 14.04
C PRO A 53 -3.25 -20.30 13.62
N GLN A 54 -4.50 -20.21 14.09
CA GLN A 54 -5.56 -21.15 13.71
C GLN A 54 -6.40 -20.68 12.51
N ALA A 55 -6.27 -19.42 12.08
CA ALA A 55 -7.05 -18.89 10.97
C ALA A 55 -6.59 -19.47 9.62
N GLN A 56 -7.56 -19.74 8.74
CA GLN A 56 -7.32 -19.85 7.31
C GLN A 56 -7.06 -18.47 6.75
N ILE A 57 -5.89 -18.22 6.17
CA ILE A 57 -5.57 -16.93 5.55
C ILE A 57 -5.43 -17.10 4.04
N ILE A 58 -6.22 -16.34 3.31
CA ILE A 58 -6.27 -16.33 1.86
C ILE A 58 -5.68 -15.02 1.37
N GLY A 59 -4.46 -15.08 0.84
CA GLY A 59 -3.80 -13.94 0.21
C GLY A 59 -4.24 -13.80 -1.24
N VAL A 60 -4.75 -12.63 -1.60
CA VAL A 60 -5.24 -12.31 -2.95
C VAL A 60 -4.35 -11.23 -3.56
N ASP A 61 -3.79 -11.47 -4.73
CA ASP A 61 -3.00 -10.49 -5.49
C ASP A 61 -3.10 -10.78 -6.99
N ASN A 62 -2.94 -9.78 -7.84
CA ASN A 62 -2.94 -9.94 -9.30
C ASN A 62 -1.53 -10.00 -9.90
N SER A 63 -0.50 -10.02 -9.07
CA SER A 63 0.90 -10.15 -9.49
C SER A 63 1.39 -11.59 -9.31
N THR A 64 1.39 -12.35 -10.38
CA THR A 64 1.90 -13.74 -10.41
C THR A 64 3.33 -13.82 -9.85
N ALA A 65 4.19 -12.82 -10.14
CA ALA A 65 5.56 -12.77 -9.64
C ALA A 65 5.61 -12.60 -8.10
N MET A 66 4.75 -11.76 -7.52
CA MET A 66 4.65 -11.60 -6.06
C MET A 66 4.12 -12.87 -5.40
N LEU A 67 3.09 -13.47 -5.98
CA LEU A 67 2.50 -14.72 -5.48
C LEU A 67 3.47 -15.89 -5.56
N ALA A 68 4.36 -15.95 -6.55
CA ALA A 68 5.40 -16.96 -6.63
C ALA A 68 6.34 -16.90 -5.40
N VAL A 69 6.74 -15.69 -4.99
CA VAL A 69 7.54 -15.48 -3.78
C VAL A 69 6.75 -15.87 -2.52
N ALA A 70 5.48 -15.48 -2.44
CA ALA A 70 4.61 -15.82 -1.32
C ALA A 70 4.48 -17.34 -1.15
N ARG A 71 4.17 -18.07 -2.23
CA ARG A 71 4.05 -19.53 -2.24
C ARG A 71 5.36 -20.23 -1.83
N ALA A 72 6.49 -19.76 -2.35
CA ALA A 72 7.80 -20.33 -2.02
C ALA A 72 8.17 -20.16 -0.53
N SER A 73 7.69 -19.08 0.10
CA SER A 73 7.99 -18.79 1.51
C SER A 73 7.08 -19.51 2.51
N THR A 74 6.03 -20.21 2.05
CA THR A 74 5.00 -20.86 2.89
C THR A 74 4.78 -22.34 2.53
N VAL A 75 5.79 -22.97 1.95
CA VAL A 75 5.73 -24.41 1.65
C VAL A 75 5.46 -25.21 2.92
N GLY A 76 4.40 -26.05 2.89
CA GLY A 76 3.99 -26.87 4.04
C GLY A 76 3.04 -26.18 5.03
N GLU A 77 2.69 -24.92 4.84
CA GLU A 77 1.73 -24.22 5.69
C GLU A 77 0.27 -24.44 5.19
N ALA A 78 -0.39 -25.47 5.65
CA ALA A 78 -1.71 -25.89 5.20
C ALA A 78 -2.84 -24.83 5.37
N ARG A 79 -2.64 -23.81 6.22
CA ARG A 79 -3.62 -22.75 6.48
C ARG A 79 -3.35 -21.47 5.69
N ARG A 80 -2.51 -21.54 4.65
CA ARG A 80 -2.20 -20.42 3.74
C ARG A 80 -2.60 -20.79 2.32
N GLU A 81 -3.40 -19.93 1.74
CA GLU A 81 -3.82 -20.05 0.35
C GLU A 81 -3.46 -18.78 -0.40
N TRP A 82 -3.08 -18.92 -1.65
CA TRP A 82 -2.66 -17.81 -2.51
C TRP A 82 -3.47 -17.81 -3.79
N LEU A 83 -4.26 -16.76 -3.98
CA LEU A 83 -5.18 -16.61 -5.09
C LEU A 83 -4.67 -15.53 -6.06
N ASP A 84 -4.48 -15.91 -7.34
CA ASP A 84 -4.21 -14.96 -8.41
C ASP A 84 -5.54 -14.39 -8.89
N ALA A 85 -5.86 -13.16 -8.49
CA ALA A 85 -7.11 -12.51 -8.83
C ALA A 85 -7.01 -10.99 -8.76
N ASP A 86 -7.79 -10.33 -9.62
CA ASP A 86 -7.93 -8.87 -9.63
C ASP A 86 -9.07 -8.45 -8.68
N LEU A 87 -8.73 -7.63 -7.69
CA LEU A 87 -9.69 -7.09 -6.73
C LEU A 87 -10.80 -6.23 -7.37
N ALA A 88 -10.61 -5.76 -8.61
CA ALA A 88 -11.65 -5.05 -9.34
C ALA A 88 -12.83 -5.95 -9.70
N THR A 89 -12.57 -7.23 -10.00
CA THR A 89 -13.56 -8.18 -10.51
C THR A 89 -13.79 -9.38 -9.60
N TRP A 90 -12.85 -9.70 -8.73
CA TRP A 90 -12.97 -10.82 -7.80
C TRP A 90 -13.96 -10.54 -6.67
N ALA A 91 -14.66 -11.58 -6.26
CA ALA A 91 -15.46 -11.61 -5.05
C ALA A 91 -15.34 -13.00 -4.38
N PRO A 92 -15.29 -13.08 -3.05
CA PRO A 92 -15.29 -14.37 -2.36
C PRO A 92 -16.66 -15.04 -2.45
N ALA A 93 -16.68 -16.38 -2.40
CA ALA A 93 -17.90 -17.16 -2.31
C ALA A 93 -18.59 -17.01 -0.94
N ASP A 94 -17.78 -16.96 0.12
CA ASP A 94 -18.25 -16.84 1.51
C ASP A 94 -17.59 -15.62 2.19
N PRO A 95 -18.27 -14.98 3.16
CA PRO A 95 -17.70 -13.89 3.93
C PRO A 95 -16.54 -14.35 4.81
N ALA A 96 -15.63 -13.44 5.18
CA ALA A 96 -14.55 -13.68 6.12
C ALA A 96 -14.73 -12.91 7.43
N ASP A 97 -14.16 -13.42 8.52
CA ASP A 97 -14.16 -12.72 9.81
C ASP A 97 -13.31 -11.46 9.79
N VAL A 98 -12.25 -11.47 8.97
CA VAL A 98 -11.41 -10.29 8.74
C VAL A 98 -11.15 -10.13 7.25
N VAL A 99 -11.49 -8.96 6.71
CA VAL A 99 -11.07 -8.49 5.39
C VAL A 99 -9.99 -7.46 5.61
N PHE A 100 -8.75 -7.82 5.29
CA PHE A 100 -7.58 -7.00 5.56
C PHE A 100 -6.95 -6.51 4.24
N SER A 101 -6.43 -5.29 4.24
CA SER A 101 -5.60 -4.78 3.14
C SER A 101 -4.57 -3.77 3.64
N ASN A 102 -3.31 -3.97 3.26
CA ASN A 102 -2.24 -3.04 3.62
C ASN A 102 -1.48 -2.57 2.38
N ALA A 103 -1.47 -1.27 2.14
CA ALA A 103 -0.75 -0.61 1.05
C ALA A 103 -1.06 -1.18 -0.35
N ALA A 104 -2.32 -1.56 -0.61
CA ALA A 104 -2.77 -2.09 -1.90
C ALA A 104 -3.92 -1.26 -2.50
N LEU A 105 -4.95 -0.93 -1.74
CA LEU A 105 -6.16 -0.33 -2.30
C LEU A 105 -5.97 1.08 -2.88
N HIS A 106 -4.91 1.80 -2.54
CA HIS A 106 -4.56 3.09 -3.18
C HIS A 106 -4.23 2.97 -4.69
N TRP A 107 -4.13 1.76 -5.21
CA TRP A 107 -4.01 1.50 -6.64
C TRP A 107 -5.35 1.42 -7.37
N HIS A 108 -6.44 1.30 -6.63
CA HIS A 108 -7.80 1.34 -7.16
C HIS A 108 -8.37 2.76 -7.07
N ASP A 109 -9.23 3.07 -8.02
CA ASP A 109 -10.04 4.29 -8.00
C ASP A 109 -11.41 4.01 -7.37
N GLU A 110 -12.31 4.98 -7.31
CA GLU A 110 -13.71 4.84 -6.90
C GLU A 110 -13.88 4.21 -5.49
N HIS A 111 -13.11 4.68 -4.51
CA HIS A 111 -13.16 4.18 -3.13
C HIS A 111 -14.56 4.26 -2.51
N ALA A 112 -15.38 5.22 -2.94
CA ALA A 112 -16.78 5.34 -2.48
C ALA A 112 -17.65 4.10 -2.82
N GLN A 113 -17.30 3.38 -3.90
CA GLN A 113 -17.95 2.12 -4.30
C GLN A 113 -17.18 0.90 -3.80
N LEU A 114 -15.85 0.97 -3.80
CA LEU A 114 -14.98 -0.12 -3.40
C LEU A 114 -15.18 -0.50 -1.92
N PHE A 115 -15.16 0.46 -1.01
CA PHE A 115 -15.21 0.19 0.43
C PHE A 115 -16.50 -0.47 0.89
N PRO A 116 -17.72 -0.05 0.46
CA PRO A 116 -18.95 -0.77 0.75
C PRO A 116 -18.94 -2.20 0.21
N ARG A 117 -18.39 -2.43 -0.99
CA ARG A 117 -18.26 -3.77 -1.57
C ARG A 117 -17.35 -4.67 -0.72
N LEU A 118 -16.17 -4.18 -0.32
CA LEU A 118 -15.27 -4.91 0.56
C LEU A 118 -15.89 -5.18 1.94
N PHE A 119 -16.62 -4.21 2.47
CA PHE A 119 -17.34 -4.39 3.73
C PHE A 119 -18.46 -5.43 3.61
N GLY A 120 -19.05 -5.58 2.41
CA GLY A 120 -20.00 -6.65 2.11
C GLY A 120 -19.44 -8.06 2.29
N TRP A 121 -18.11 -8.22 2.19
CA TRP A 121 -17.41 -9.51 2.38
C TRP A 121 -17.08 -9.84 3.85
N VAL A 122 -17.35 -8.93 4.78
CA VAL A 122 -17.12 -9.15 6.21
C VAL A 122 -18.27 -9.95 6.80
N ALA A 123 -17.97 -11.04 7.52
CA ALA A 123 -18.94 -11.85 8.23
C ALA A 123 -19.58 -11.07 9.42
N PRO A 124 -20.77 -11.44 9.90
CA PRO A 124 -21.32 -10.91 11.14
C PRO A 124 -20.31 -11.04 12.31
N GLY A 125 -20.10 -9.95 13.05
CA GLY A 125 -19.10 -9.89 14.12
C GLY A 125 -17.65 -9.69 13.64
N GLY A 126 -17.43 -9.65 12.32
CA GLY A 126 -16.11 -9.45 11.71
C GLY A 126 -15.71 -8.01 11.52
N ALA A 127 -14.58 -7.79 10.85
CA ALA A 127 -14.01 -6.46 10.60
C ALA A 127 -13.38 -6.32 9.21
N LEU A 128 -13.58 -5.16 8.58
CA LEU A 128 -12.76 -4.63 7.50
C LEU A 128 -11.63 -3.82 8.13
N ALA A 129 -10.38 -4.08 7.76
CA ALA A 129 -9.21 -3.36 8.23
C ALA A 129 -8.32 -2.96 7.05
N VAL A 130 -8.19 -1.66 6.80
CA VAL A 130 -7.47 -1.13 5.64
C VAL A 130 -6.46 -0.07 6.06
N GLN A 131 -5.26 -0.14 5.47
CA GLN A 131 -4.25 0.92 5.54
C GLN A 131 -3.78 1.29 4.14
N MET A 132 -3.61 2.58 3.88
CA MET A 132 -3.12 3.09 2.60
C MET A 132 -2.13 4.24 2.80
N PRO A 133 -1.09 4.36 1.93
CA PRO A 133 -0.29 5.58 1.86
C PRO A 133 -1.16 6.76 1.40
N ASP A 134 -1.00 7.91 2.08
CA ASP A 134 -1.64 9.18 1.77
C ASP A 134 -0.56 10.22 1.48
N GLN A 135 0.05 10.14 0.31
CA GLN A 135 1.26 10.88 -0.06
C GLN A 135 1.05 11.87 -1.22
N TYR A 136 -0.14 11.96 -1.78
CA TYR A 136 -0.37 12.79 -2.97
C TYR A 136 -0.10 14.29 -2.73
N ALA A 137 -0.28 14.78 -1.51
CA ALA A 137 0.07 16.15 -1.09
C ALA A 137 1.51 16.26 -0.55
N ALA A 138 2.26 15.16 -0.43
CA ALA A 138 3.63 15.21 0.07
C ALA A 138 4.57 15.87 -0.94
N PRO A 139 5.64 16.57 -0.48
CA PRO A 139 6.57 17.26 -1.38
C PRO A 139 7.15 16.35 -2.48
N SER A 140 7.33 15.05 -2.22
CA SER A 140 7.79 14.08 -3.23
C SER A 140 6.81 13.90 -4.39
N HIS A 141 5.50 13.84 -4.11
CA HIS A 141 4.48 13.72 -5.16
C HIS A 141 4.22 15.05 -5.86
N VAL A 142 4.29 16.16 -5.12
CA VAL A 142 4.22 17.52 -5.70
C VAL A 142 5.41 17.74 -6.64
N ALA A 143 6.62 17.34 -6.26
CA ALA A 143 7.82 17.41 -7.11
C ALA A 143 7.65 16.55 -8.38
N LEU A 144 7.12 15.33 -8.25
CA LEU A 144 6.83 14.45 -9.38
C LEU A 144 5.84 15.10 -10.36
N ALA A 145 4.72 15.60 -9.87
CA ALA A 145 3.73 16.28 -10.70
C ALA A 145 4.32 17.52 -11.40
N ALA A 146 5.17 18.29 -10.70
CA ALA A 146 5.83 19.47 -11.27
C ALA A 146 6.86 19.13 -12.34
N VAL A 147 7.58 18.02 -12.23
CA VAL A 147 8.48 17.54 -13.30
C VAL A 147 7.68 17.09 -14.50
N VAL A 148 6.65 16.27 -14.30
CA VAL A 148 5.79 15.78 -15.39
C VAL A 148 5.10 16.93 -16.12
N ALA A 149 4.74 18.02 -15.45
CA ALA A 149 4.11 19.20 -16.07
C ALA A 149 5.04 20.02 -16.97
N THR A 150 6.36 19.78 -16.95
CA THR A 150 7.31 20.50 -17.83
C THR A 150 7.09 20.14 -19.31
N ALA A 151 7.47 21.05 -20.22
CA ALA A 151 7.33 20.82 -21.66
C ALA A 151 8.02 19.54 -22.15
N ARG A 152 9.11 19.14 -21.49
CA ARG A 152 9.89 17.94 -21.83
C ARG A 152 9.09 16.64 -21.58
N TRP A 153 8.26 16.60 -20.54
CA TRP A 153 7.64 15.36 -20.05
C TRP A 153 6.13 15.32 -20.20
N ARG A 154 5.47 16.48 -20.27
CA ARG A 154 4.01 16.62 -20.19
C ARG A 154 3.26 15.75 -21.17
N ASP A 155 3.66 15.74 -22.44
CA ASP A 155 2.92 15.03 -23.48
C ASP A 155 3.06 13.50 -23.37
N ARG A 156 4.21 13.02 -22.90
CA ARG A 156 4.49 11.59 -22.73
C ARG A 156 4.03 11.03 -21.38
N LEU A 157 4.23 11.78 -20.30
CA LEU A 157 4.03 11.31 -18.92
C LEU A 157 2.78 11.88 -18.24
N GLY A 158 2.25 13.00 -18.74
CA GLY A 158 1.04 13.63 -18.20
C GLY A 158 -0.15 12.68 -18.06
N PRO A 159 -0.46 11.82 -19.05
CA PRO A 159 -1.54 10.85 -18.95
C PRO A 159 -1.37 9.81 -17.82
N LEU A 160 -0.15 9.65 -17.29
CA LEU A 160 0.14 8.72 -16.19
C LEU A 160 -0.08 9.33 -14.80
N LEU A 161 -0.26 10.67 -14.73
CA LEU A 161 -0.58 11.34 -13.46
C LEU A 161 -2.00 10.95 -13.03
N ARG A 162 -2.09 10.22 -11.93
CA ARG A 162 -3.37 9.86 -11.33
C ARG A 162 -3.87 10.97 -10.41
N ARG A 163 -5.18 11.15 -10.35
CA ARG A 163 -5.80 11.89 -9.23
C ARG A 163 -5.55 11.10 -7.93
N ALA A 164 -5.49 11.82 -6.80
CA ALA A 164 -5.36 11.17 -5.50
C ALA A 164 -6.56 10.22 -5.26
N PRO A 165 -6.38 8.89 -5.26
CA PRO A 165 -7.50 7.97 -5.01
C PRO A 165 -7.83 7.90 -3.52
N VAL A 166 -6.86 8.22 -2.65
CA VAL A 166 -7.00 8.15 -1.21
C VAL A 166 -7.66 9.43 -0.70
N ALA A 167 -8.84 9.29 -0.13
CA ALA A 167 -9.61 10.37 0.46
C ALA A 167 -9.18 10.63 1.93
N PRO A 168 -9.56 11.77 2.51
CA PRO A 168 -9.44 11.98 3.95
C PRO A 168 -10.19 10.93 4.78
N ALA A 169 -9.71 10.60 5.99
CA ALA A 169 -10.30 9.58 6.87
C ALA A 169 -11.81 9.77 7.10
N ALA A 170 -12.27 11.02 7.19
CA ALA A 170 -13.69 11.34 7.36
C ALA A 170 -14.58 10.85 6.21
N GLU A 171 -14.08 10.76 4.98
CA GLU A 171 -14.85 10.24 3.85
C GLU A 171 -15.10 8.73 3.98
N TYR A 172 -14.10 7.97 4.41
CA TYR A 172 -14.27 6.52 4.67
C TYR A 172 -15.26 6.26 5.80
N PHE A 173 -15.23 7.12 6.84
CA PHE A 173 -16.24 7.08 7.88
C PHE A 173 -17.66 7.24 7.29
N ARG A 174 -17.88 8.30 6.47
CA ARG A 174 -19.21 8.56 5.86
C ARG A 174 -19.68 7.42 4.97
N VAL A 175 -18.77 6.86 4.18
CA VAL A 175 -19.07 5.77 3.24
C VAL A 175 -19.47 4.48 3.97
N LEU A 176 -18.91 4.21 5.14
CA LEU A 176 -19.14 2.96 5.89
C LEU A 176 -20.15 3.08 7.03
N ALA A 177 -20.41 4.28 7.53
CA ALA A 177 -21.20 4.51 8.75
C ALA A 177 -22.62 3.95 8.71
N SER A 178 -23.26 3.88 7.54
CA SER A 178 -24.63 3.35 7.41
C SER A 178 -24.70 1.82 7.50
N ALA A 179 -23.63 1.12 7.22
CA ALA A 179 -23.57 -0.34 7.16
C ALA A 179 -22.80 -0.96 8.33
N ALA A 180 -21.85 -0.22 8.90
CA ALA A 180 -20.98 -0.70 9.98
C ALA A 180 -21.59 -0.43 11.36
N GLN A 181 -21.31 -1.32 12.31
CA GLN A 181 -21.61 -1.10 13.73
C GLN A 181 -20.69 -0.01 14.31
N THR A 182 -19.41 -0.06 13.98
CA THR A 182 -18.42 0.97 14.34
C THR A 182 -17.51 1.26 13.15
N VAL A 183 -17.05 2.49 13.05
CA VAL A 183 -15.99 2.89 12.13
C VAL A 183 -14.95 3.68 12.91
N ASP A 184 -13.72 3.20 12.94
CA ASP A 184 -12.54 3.92 13.41
C ASP A 184 -11.69 4.27 12.19
N ALA A 185 -11.53 5.57 11.91
CA ALA A 185 -10.75 6.05 10.76
C ALA A 185 -9.80 7.16 11.22
N TRP A 186 -8.50 6.96 11.02
CA TRP A 186 -7.48 7.89 11.50
C TRP A 186 -6.32 8.03 10.52
N THR A 187 -5.45 8.99 10.79
CA THR A 187 -4.22 9.25 10.04
C THR A 187 -3.03 9.19 10.98
N THR A 188 -1.94 8.56 10.52
CA THR A 188 -0.65 8.57 11.21
C THR A 188 0.44 9.03 10.24
N GLU A 189 1.34 9.88 10.71
CA GLU A 189 2.56 10.22 10.01
C GLU A 189 3.73 9.45 10.64
N TYR A 190 4.45 8.70 9.81
CA TYR A 190 5.67 7.99 10.19
C TYR A 190 6.86 8.79 9.69
N LEU A 191 7.72 9.22 10.60
CA LEU A 191 8.99 9.83 10.20
C LEU A 191 10.00 8.71 9.89
N HIS A 192 10.23 8.47 8.60
CA HIS A 192 11.31 7.59 8.18
C HIS A 192 12.64 8.33 8.19
N VAL A 193 13.66 7.71 8.77
CA VAL A 193 15.03 8.21 8.74
C VAL A 193 15.79 7.38 7.72
N LEU A 194 15.89 7.88 6.50
CA LEU A 194 16.50 7.17 5.39
C LEU A 194 18.04 7.35 5.43
N PRO A 195 18.83 6.25 5.42
CA PRO A 195 20.28 6.34 5.38
C PRO A 195 20.77 6.82 4.00
N PRO A 196 21.98 7.39 3.91
CA PRO A 196 22.61 7.68 2.63
C PRO A 196 22.74 6.39 1.79
N THR A 197 22.55 6.52 0.49
CA THR A 197 22.67 5.40 -0.44
C THR A 197 24.14 5.18 -0.83
N ARG A 198 24.51 3.94 -1.18
CA ARG A 198 25.88 3.60 -1.58
C ARG A 198 26.30 4.21 -2.91
N ASP A 199 25.37 4.46 -3.79
CA ASP A 199 25.54 5.01 -5.15
C ASP A 199 25.40 6.54 -5.20
N GLY A 200 25.23 7.19 -4.04
CA GLY A 200 25.08 8.64 -3.93
C GLY A 200 23.73 9.19 -4.40
N VAL A 201 22.80 8.32 -4.81
CA VAL A 201 21.43 8.73 -5.16
C VAL A 201 20.74 9.25 -3.91
N HIS A 202 19.99 10.33 -4.01
CA HIS A 202 19.22 10.87 -2.89
C HIS A 202 18.28 9.82 -2.29
N PRO A 203 18.26 9.58 -0.96
CA PRO A 203 17.51 8.48 -0.32
C PRO A 203 16.01 8.45 -0.67
N VAL A 204 15.35 9.63 -0.77
CA VAL A 204 13.93 9.71 -1.18
C VAL A 204 13.75 9.32 -2.65
N VAL A 205 14.70 9.66 -3.52
CA VAL A 205 14.67 9.23 -4.94
C VAL A 205 14.80 7.70 -5.02
N ALA A 206 15.73 7.11 -4.26
CA ALA A 206 15.90 5.66 -4.21
C ALA A 206 14.62 4.95 -3.68
N TRP A 207 13.95 5.54 -2.69
CA TRP A 207 12.65 5.05 -2.20
C TRP A 207 11.56 5.12 -3.27
N THR A 208 11.41 6.28 -3.93
CA THR A 208 10.32 6.53 -4.89
C THR A 208 10.51 5.80 -6.21
N ARG A 209 11.74 5.45 -6.60
CA ARG A 209 12.03 4.60 -7.77
C ARG A 209 11.29 3.26 -7.73
N GLY A 210 11.20 2.64 -6.55
CA GLY A 210 10.49 1.36 -6.37
C GLY A 210 9.00 1.51 -6.06
N THR A 211 8.44 2.71 -6.19
CA THR A 211 7.02 3.00 -5.87
C THR A 211 6.44 4.02 -6.86
N ALA A 212 6.35 5.29 -6.47
CA ALA A 212 5.68 6.35 -7.22
C ALA A 212 6.25 6.59 -8.64
N LEU A 213 7.56 6.40 -8.85
CA LEU A 213 8.18 6.59 -10.17
C LEU A 213 8.01 5.39 -11.10
N THR A 214 7.70 4.19 -10.57
CA THR A 214 7.63 2.95 -11.36
C THR A 214 6.77 3.06 -12.63
N PRO A 215 5.53 3.60 -12.59
CA PRO A 215 4.70 3.72 -13.80
C PRO A 215 5.32 4.62 -14.88
N PHE A 216 6.01 5.68 -14.47
CA PHE A 216 6.65 6.64 -15.37
C PHE A 216 7.89 6.06 -16.01
N LEU A 217 8.77 5.46 -15.19
CA LEU A 217 10.01 4.84 -15.66
C LEU A 217 9.74 3.68 -16.65
N ALA A 218 8.69 2.90 -16.43
CA ALA A 218 8.33 1.78 -17.31
C ALA A 218 8.00 2.20 -18.77
N THR A 219 7.71 3.49 -19.02
CA THR A 219 7.39 4.01 -20.36
C THR A 219 8.58 4.69 -21.05
N LEU A 220 9.72 4.82 -20.35
CA LEU A 220 10.90 5.53 -20.82
C LEU A 220 12.02 4.55 -21.18
N ASP A 221 12.83 4.89 -22.20
CA ASP A 221 14.12 4.26 -22.46
C ASP A 221 15.17 4.67 -21.40
N ALA A 222 16.33 4.04 -21.39
CA ALA A 222 17.32 4.21 -20.34
C ALA A 222 17.81 5.68 -20.19
N ASP A 223 18.04 6.37 -21.31
CA ASP A 223 18.53 7.75 -21.29
C ASP A 223 17.44 8.70 -20.77
N ALA A 224 16.21 8.50 -21.21
CA ALA A 224 15.06 9.27 -20.73
C ALA A 224 14.73 8.97 -19.26
N GLN A 225 14.89 7.74 -18.80
CA GLN A 225 14.76 7.39 -17.37
C GLN A 225 15.75 8.17 -16.52
N GLN A 226 17.03 8.18 -16.92
CA GLN A 226 18.06 8.91 -16.20
C GLN A 226 17.75 10.41 -16.16
N ALA A 227 17.44 11.00 -17.31
CA ALA A 227 17.09 12.41 -17.38
C ALA A 227 15.85 12.79 -16.55
N PHE A 228 14.83 11.94 -16.53
CA PHE A 228 13.63 12.14 -15.69
C PHE A 228 13.95 12.08 -14.20
N VAL A 229 14.79 11.12 -13.81
CA VAL A 229 15.24 10.98 -12.43
C VAL A 229 16.12 12.17 -12.01
N ASP A 230 16.97 12.71 -12.90
CA ASP A 230 17.78 13.88 -12.61
C ASP A 230 16.91 15.13 -12.40
N ASP A 231 15.93 15.37 -13.28
CA ASP A 231 14.96 16.47 -13.14
C ASP A 231 14.17 16.36 -11.81
N TYR A 232 13.80 15.15 -11.41
CA TYR A 232 13.12 14.87 -10.15
C TYR A 232 14.05 15.05 -8.94
N SER A 233 15.29 14.60 -9.03
CA SER A 233 16.28 14.65 -7.94
C SER A 233 16.61 16.06 -7.50
N VAL A 234 16.68 17.00 -8.43
CA VAL A 234 16.91 18.43 -8.12
C VAL A 234 15.80 18.96 -7.19
N ARG A 235 14.54 18.63 -7.48
CA ARG A 235 13.41 19.08 -6.66
C ARG A 235 13.35 18.37 -5.32
N ILE A 236 13.70 17.09 -5.29
CA ILE A 236 13.74 16.30 -4.06
C ILE A 236 14.83 16.78 -3.12
N ALA A 237 16.02 17.10 -3.61
CA ALA A 237 17.10 17.63 -2.78
C ALA A 237 16.71 18.92 -2.05
N SER A 238 15.92 19.78 -2.72
CA SER A 238 15.38 21.00 -2.12
C SER A 238 14.27 20.71 -1.09
N ALA A 239 13.39 19.75 -1.38
CA ALA A 239 12.23 19.44 -0.53
C ALA A 239 12.59 18.60 0.71
N TYR A 240 13.64 17.79 0.62
CA TYR A 240 14.12 16.89 1.68
C TYR A 240 15.64 17.04 1.85
N PRO A 241 16.13 18.11 2.46
CA PRO A 241 17.56 18.33 2.64
C PRO A 241 18.19 17.23 3.50
N ALA A 242 19.41 16.85 3.15
CA ALA A 242 20.17 15.89 3.93
C ALA A 242 20.65 16.53 5.25
N LEU A 243 20.65 15.72 6.32
CA LEU A 243 21.30 16.04 7.58
C LEU A 243 22.83 16.04 7.42
N PRO A 244 23.59 16.60 8.38
CA PRO A 244 25.05 16.63 8.32
C PRO A 244 25.71 15.25 8.17
N ASP A 245 25.04 14.18 8.61
CA ASP A 245 25.50 12.79 8.49
C ASP A 245 24.98 12.07 7.22
N GLY A 246 24.35 12.82 6.32
CA GLY A 246 23.83 12.30 5.03
C GLY A 246 22.49 11.58 5.13
N ARG A 247 21.91 11.41 6.33
CA ARG A 247 20.55 10.88 6.48
C ARG A 247 19.51 11.90 6.01
N VAL A 248 18.35 11.41 5.60
CA VAL A 248 17.22 12.26 5.17
C VAL A 248 15.98 11.91 5.99
N LEU A 249 15.30 12.92 6.50
CA LEU A 249 14.01 12.76 7.15
C LEU A 249 12.91 12.73 6.10
N PHE A 250 12.13 11.66 6.09
CA PHE A 250 11.07 11.43 5.13
C PHE A 250 9.73 11.17 5.84
N PRO A 251 8.93 12.22 6.12
CA PRO A 251 7.59 12.06 6.66
C PRO A 251 6.72 11.28 5.69
N PHE A 252 6.04 10.26 6.20
CA PHE A 252 5.22 9.36 5.41
C PHE A 252 3.84 9.19 6.04
N ARG A 253 2.87 9.91 5.52
CA ARG A 253 1.50 9.90 6.00
C ARG A 253 0.73 8.70 5.48
N ARG A 254 -0.11 8.12 6.35
CA ARG A 254 -0.96 6.97 6.04
C ARG A 254 -2.33 7.14 6.65
N VAL A 255 -3.36 6.67 5.95
CA VAL A 255 -4.73 6.59 6.43
C VAL A 255 -5.04 5.14 6.81
N PHE A 256 -5.80 4.99 7.87
CA PHE A 256 -6.23 3.73 8.46
C PHE A 256 -7.74 3.72 8.63
N ILE A 257 -8.35 2.59 8.39
CA ILE A 257 -9.79 2.39 8.53
C ILE A 257 -10.02 1.01 9.14
N ILE A 258 -10.79 0.95 10.24
CA ILE A 258 -11.36 -0.29 10.77
C ILE A 258 -12.86 -0.10 10.86
N ALA A 259 -13.62 -0.99 10.22
CA ALA A 259 -15.06 -1.00 10.30
C ALA A 259 -15.54 -2.39 10.78
N THR A 260 -16.37 -2.44 11.81
CA THR A 260 -16.91 -3.71 12.33
C THR A 260 -18.34 -3.94 11.86
N ARG A 261 -18.66 -5.19 11.60
CA ARG A 261 -20.05 -5.60 11.31
C ARG A 261 -20.72 -6.10 12.59
N ALA A 262 -21.95 -5.72 12.82
CA ALA A 262 -22.75 -6.25 13.93
C ALA A 262 -22.87 -7.78 13.84
N MET A 263 -23.06 -8.45 14.98
CA MET A 263 -23.28 -9.90 15.04
C MET A 263 -24.59 -10.32 14.33
N ARG A 264 -25.54 -9.43 14.24
CA ARG A 264 -26.80 -9.53 13.45
C ARG A 264 -27.34 -8.14 13.14
#